data_6c0086287f9071215aade2d56023d53b
#
_entry.id   6c0086287f9071215aade2d56023d53b
#
_cell.length_a   1.000
_cell.length_b   1.000
_cell.length_c   1.000
_cell.angle_alpha   90.00
_cell.angle_beta   90.00
_cell.angle_gamma   90.00
#
_symmetry.space_group_name_H-M   'P 1'
#
loop_
_entity.id
_entity.type
_entity.pdbx_description
1 polymer ?
#
loop_
_entity_poly.entity_id
_entity_poly.type
_entity_poly.pdbx_seq_one_letter_code
_entity_poly.pdbx_strand_id
1 'polypeptide(L)'
;MRICLDIEFEKEIVCILGGGKLALRKAKQFLEAGSIIYISALAYEEEFDALPVHKVDRDQLYQALKEAKLAIACTDDEQENRAFLKLAKTHKVLTMAARKEQGQDTLSLTQFRLPQMVLASSTQGAFPAANRYLLQDWQRRLSILGMIREKLSDHSLCKALLDLTEEQLFFLQEALKQEQAIVYLLHGNASLKAHRQCENLVRSAKEKWNHYAVTTFFLARKYKNMDLETWCAILKDLNIQTHFVLLFWQRGSYVNRAENVLKSYSFQGQCIFIQPDTLVQENQKYILHTQSKKVEKDCIVLSILDSPYMRKLYPDHRFIAALDQDKQIERIVHETHPAF
;
A
#
# COMPACT_ATOMS: atom_id res chain seq x y z
N MET A 1 1.04 -4.44 -32.13
CA MET A 1 1.53 -3.95 -30.83
C MET A 1 0.74 -2.69 -30.49
N ARG A 2 0.30 -2.52 -29.23
CA ARG A 2 -0.37 -1.29 -28.74
C ARG A 2 0.54 -0.62 -27.73
N ILE A 3 0.57 0.70 -27.73
CA ILE A 3 1.30 1.53 -26.76
C ILE A 3 0.30 2.35 -25.93
N CYS A 4 0.65 2.62 -24.68
CA CYS A 4 -0.11 3.53 -23.83
C CYS A 4 0.34 4.96 -24.12
N LEU A 5 -0.63 5.85 -24.33
CA LEU A 5 -0.40 7.28 -24.52
C LEU A 5 -1.26 8.04 -23.51
N ASP A 6 -0.72 9.12 -23.00
CA ASP A 6 -1.49 10.15 -22.30
C ASP A 6 -1.90 11.20 -23.35
N ILE A 7 -3.20 11.45 -23.46
CA ILE A 7 -3.77 12.35 -24.47
C ILE A 7 -4.62 13.35 -23.72
N GLU A 8 -4.34 14.62 -23.92
CA GLU A 8 -5.14 15.69 -23.36
C GLU A 8 -6.47 15.83 -24.11
N PHE A 9 -7.54 16.06 -23.34
CA PHE A 9 -8.89 16.21 -23.85
C PHE A 9 -9.58 17.50 -23.40
N GLU A 10 -8.85 18.41 -22.74
CA GLU A 10 -9.42 19.70 -22.34
C GLU A 10 -9.85 20.49 -23.57
N LYS A 11 -11.14 20.93 -23.60
CA LYS A 11 -11.78 21.66 -24.69
C LYS A 11 -11.87 20.90 -26.02
N GLU A 12 -11.50 19.64 -26.06
CA GLU A 12 -11.59 18.81 -27.25
C GLU A 12 -12.98 18.21 -27.44
N ILE A 13 -13.42 18.07 -28.68
CA ILE A 13 -14.71 17.48 -29.01
C ILE A 13 -14.64 15.96 -28.96
N VAL A 14 -15.59 15.37 -28.25
CA VAL A 14 -15.81 13.91 -28.21
C VAL A 14 -17.21 13.60 -28.68
N CYS A 15 -17.34 12.82 -29.74
CA CYS A 15 -18.60 12.37 -30.31
C CYS A 15 -18.98 10.99 -29.78
N ILE A 16 -20.16 10.86 -29.17
CA ILE A 16 -20.68 9.61 -28.62
C ILE A 16 -21.95 9.17 -29.32
N LEU A 17 -21.93 7.96 -29.86
CA LEU A 17 -23.10 7.33 -30.46
C LEU A 17 -23.67 6.30 -29.49
N GLY A 18 -24.90 6.55 -28.95
CA GLY A 18 -25.59 5.76 -27.94
C GLY A 18 -25.86 6.55 -26.66
N GLY A 19 -26.93 6.18 -25.92
CA GLY A 19 -27.42 6.91 -24.73
C GLY A 19 -27.58 6.05 -23.48
N GLY A 20 -27.15 4.79 -23.50
CA GLY A 20 -27.25 3.87 -22.35
C GLY A 20 -26.17 4.08 -21.29
N LYS A 21 -26.21 3.24 -20.26
CA LYS A 21 -25.30 3.30 -19.07
C LYS A 21 -23.81 3.39 -19.42
N LEU A 22 -23.38 2.74 -20.50
CA LEU A 22 -21.98 2.76 -20.92
C LEU A 22 -21.60 4.10 -21.56
N ALA A 23 -22.47 4.65 -22.40
CA ALA A 23 -22.34 6.00 -22.98
C ALA A 23 -22.29 7.05 -21.86
N LEU A 24 -23.20 6.97 -20.89
CA LEU A 24 -23.23 7.83 -19.70
C LEU A 24 -21.90 7.82 -18.93
N ARG A 25 -21.37 6.63 -18.64
CA ARG A 25 -20.07 6.49 -17.98
C ARG A 25 -18.93 7.13 -18.77
N LYS A 26 -18.97 6.98 -20.11
CA LYS A 26 -17.97 7.60 -20.98
C LYS A 26 -18.13 9.11 -21.04
N ALA A 27 -19.33 9.61 -21.16
CA ALA A 27 -19.59 11.03 -21.11
C ALA A 27 -19.07 11.67 -19.82
N LYS A 28 -19.39 11.09 -18.65
CA LYS A 28 -18.87 11.56 -17.35
C LYS A 28 -17.33 11.59 -17.33
N GLN A 29 -16.67 10.52 -17.81
CA GLN A 29 -15.21 10.41 -17.85
C GLN A 29 -14.56 11.52 -18.67
N PHE A 30 -15.10 11.85 -19.85
CA PHE A 30 -14.54 12.88 -20.70
C PHE A 30 -14.97 14.31 -20.29
N LEU A 31 -16.13 14.47 -19.66
CA LEU A 31 -16.50 15.75 -19.02
C LEU A 31 -15.54 16.09 -17.86
N GLU A 32 -15.16 15.12 -17.04
CA GLU A 32 -14.13 15.30 -16.00
C GLU A 32 -12.77 15.72 -16.60
N ALA A 33 -12.48 15.32 -17.83
CA ALA A 33 -11.29 15.74 -18.58
C ALA A 33 -11.45 17.10 -19.28
N GLY A 34 -12.57 17.79 -19.09
CA GLY A 34 -12.84 19.10 -19.69
C GLY A 34 -13.27 19.07 -21.17
N SER A 35 -13.70 17.92 -21.70
CA SER A 35 -14.11 17.76 -23.09
C SER A 35 -15.49 18.33 -23.35
N ILE A 36 -15.75 18.72 -24.62
CA ILE A 36 -17.06 19.08 -25.15
C ILE A 36 -17.69 17.81 -25.73
N ILE A 37 -18.86 17.41 -25.22
CA ILE A 37 -19.49 16.14 -25.61
C ILE A 37 -20.65 16.41 -26.56
N TYR A 38 -20.62 15.82 -27.76
CA TYR A 38 -21.76 15.67 -28.66
C TYR A 38 -22.26 14.24 -28.60
N ILE A 39 -23.56 14.05 -28.34
CA ILE A 39 -24.14 12.73 -28.17
C ILE A 39 -25.44 12.58 -28.95
N SER A 40 -25.59 11.42 -29.63
CA SER A 40 -26.81 11.08 -30.34
C SER A 40 -27.28 9.68 -29.98
N ALA A 41 -28.56 9.52 -29.62
CA ALA A 41 -29.18 8.25 -29.28
C ALA A 41 -30.70 8.28 -29.54
N LEU A 42 -31.30 7.09 -29.61
CA LEU A 42 -32.76 6.95 -29.67
C LEU A 42 -33.41 7.17 -28.30
N ALA A 43 -32.70 6.82 -27.23
CA ALA A 43 -33.11 7.01 -25.85
C ALA A 43 -31.88 7.31 -24.99
N TYR A 44 -32.06 8.04 -23.90
CA TYR A 44 -31.01 8.43 -22.98
C TYR A 44 -31.33 7.95 -21.56
N GLU A 45 -30.30 7.57 -20.79
CA GLU A 45 -30.42 7.45 -19.33
C GLU A 45 -30.80 8.82 -18.74
N GLU A 46 -31.68 8.85 -17.73
CA GLU A 46 -32.21 10.10 -17.12
C GLU A 46 -31.07 11.03 -16.63
N GLU A 47 -29.98 10.46 -16.16
CA GLU A 47 -28.83 11.24 -15.66
C GLU A 47 -28.19 12.14 -16.72
N PHE A 48 -28.42 11.92 -18.01
CA PHE A 48 -27.92 12.80 -19.06
C PHE A 48 -28.58 14.21 -19.06
N ASP A 49 -29.74 14.35 -18.40
CA ASP A 49 -30.42 15.65 -18.31
C ASP A 49 -29.68 16.63 -17.38
N ALA A 50 -28.90 16.09 -16.45
CA ALA A 50 -28.06 16.86 -15.51
C ALA A 50 -26.64 17.13 -16.04
N LEU A 51 -26.24 16.55 -17.17
CA LEU A 51 -24.88 16.68 -17.68
C LEU A 51 -24.78 17.77 -18.76
N PRO A 52 -23.68 18.53 -18.80
CA PRO A 52 -23.44 19.56 -19.83
C PRO A 52 -23.00 18.92 -21.15
N VAL A 53 -23.90 18.14 -21.78
CA VAL A 53 -23.65 17.47 -23.06
C VAL A 53 -24.59 18.05 -24.13
N HIS A 54 -24.11 18.11 -25.37
CA HIS A 54 -24.93 18.52 -26.55
C HIS A 54 -25.65 17.28 -27.08
N LYS A 55 -26.95 17.13 -26.74
CA LYS A 55 -27.81 16.12 -27.36
C LYS A 55 -28.20 16.59 -28.76
N VAL A 56 -27.79 15.83 -29.76
CA VAL A 56 -27.92 16.18 -31.15
C VAL A 56 -28.55 15.04 -31.97
N ASP A 57 -29.06 15.34 -33.15
CA ASP A 57 -29.46 14.30 -34.09
C ASP A 57 -28.26 13.63 -34.77
N ARG A 58 -28.51 12.62 -35.60
CA ARG A 58 -27.44 11.84 -36.26
C ARG A 58 -26.62 12.69 -37.22
N ASP A 59 -27.26 13.54 -37.98
CA ASP A 59 -26.60 14.35 -39.00
C ASP A 59 -25.70 15.39 -38.33
N GLN A 60 -26.18 16.02 -37.28
CA GLN A 60 -25.38 16.93 -36.45
C GLN A 60 -24.19 16.24 -35.78
N LEU A 61 -24.39 15.00 -35.25
CA LEU A 61 -23.27 14.23 -34.70
C LEU A 61 -22.23 13.94 -35.77
N TYR A 62 -22.64 13.58 -36.99
CA TYR A 62 -21.72 13.31 -38.11
C TYR A 62 -21.00 14.56 -38.60
N GLN A 63 -21.60 15.73 -38.51
CA GLN A 63 -20.92 16.99 -38.78
C GLN A 63 -19.86 17.28 -37.69
N ALA A 64 -20.22 17.07 -36.43
CA ALA A 64 -19.27 17.26 -35.30
C ALA A 64 -18.04 16.35 -35.37
N LEU A 65 -18.16 15.20 -36.04
CA LEU A 65 -17.01 14.31 -36.27
C LEU A 65 -15.84 14.98 -37.01
N LYS A 66 -16.11 15.98 -37.84
CA LYS A 66 -15.05 16.65 -38.62
C LYS A 66 -14.03 17.38 -37.76
N GLU A 67 -14.46 17.80 -36.56
CA GLU A 67 -13.64 18.54 -35.60
C GLU A 67 -13.37 17.74 -34.33
N ALA A 68 -13.90 16.51 -34.24
CA ALA A 68 -13.77 15.69 -33.08
C ALA A 68 -12.36 15.07 -32.94
N LYS A 69 -11.88 14.93 -31.72
CA LYS A 69 -10.66 14.22 -31.40
C LYS A 69 -10.91 12.74 -31.18
N LEU A 70 -12.11 12.38 -30.70
CA LEU A 70 -12.48 11.00 -30.39
C LEU A 70 -13.94 10.71 -30.74
N ALA A 71 -14.19 9.57 -31.36
CA ALA A 71 -15.50 9.01 -31.63
C ALA A 71 -15.71 7.72 -30.84
N ILE A 72 -16.81 7.63 -30.08
CA ILE A 72 -17.13 6.49 -29.19
C ILE A 72 -18.46 5.88 -29.65
N ALA A 73 -18.43 4.59 -30.02
CA ALA A 73 -19.61 3.83 -30.37
C ALA A 73 -20.10 2.99 -29.21
N CYS A 74 -21.32 3.24 -28.74
CA CYS A 74 -21.92 2.65 -27.53
C CYS A 74 -23.38 2.20 -27.75
N THR A 75 -23.84 1.91 -28.99
CA THR A 75 -25.15 1.33 -29.23
C THR A 75 -25.13 -0.20 -29.14
N ASP A 76 -26.32 -0.81 -29.14
CA ASP A 76 -26.45 -2.27 -29.23
C ASP A 76 -26.40 -2.75 -30.69
N ASP A 77 -26.48 -1.86 -31.66
CA ASP A 77 -26.38 -2.16 -33.10
C ASP A 77 -24.90 -2.13 -33.54
N GLU A 78 -24.35 -3.34 -33.75
CA GLU A 78 -22.96 -3.47 -34.21
C GLU A 78 -22.72 -2.90 -35.61
N GLN A 79 -23.70 -2.95 -36.51
CA GLN A 79 -23.56 -2.43 -37.88
C GLN A 79 -23.46 -0.90 -37.84
N GLU A 80 -24.35 -0.27 -37.07
CA GLU A 80 -24.31 1.15 -36.84
C GLU A 80 -23.03 1.61 -36.18
N ASN A 81 -22.58 0.93 -35.15
CA ASN A 81 -21.30 1.20 -34.47
C ASN A 81 -20.13 1.15 -35.46
N ARG A 82 -20.08 0.12 -36.32
CA ARG A 82 -19.00 -0.03 -37.32
C ARG A 82 -19.06 1.07 -38.38
N ALA A 83 -20.25 1.42 -38.84
CA ALA A 83 -20.43 2.51 -39.83
C ALA A 83 -19.95 3.85 -39.26
N PHE A 84 -20.34 4.17 -38.02
CA PHE A 84 -19.93 5.38 -37.33
C PHE A 84 -18.42 5.46 -37.13
N LEU A 85 -17.79 4.37 -36.63
CA LEU A 85 -16.33 4.34 -36.43
C LEU A 85 -15.57 4.39 -37.77
N LYS A 86 -16.11 3.79 -38.83
CA LYS A 86 -15.51 3.87 -40.17
C LYS A 86 -15.57 5.32 -40.69
N LEU A 87 -16.68 6.02 -40.52
CA LEU A 87 -16.79 7.42 -40.87
C LEU A 87 -15.84 8.30 -40.07
N ALA A 88 -15.74 8.10 -38.74
CA ALA A 88 -14.79 8.81 -37.91
C ALA A 88 -13.33 8.68 -38.41
N LYS A 89 -12.94 7.49 -38.88
CA LYS A 89 -11.61 7.25 -39.45
C LYS A 89 -11.37 8.01 -40.76
N THR A 90 -12.36 8.20 -41.59
CA THR A 90 -12.21 9.03 -42.80
C THR A 90 -11.86 10.49 -42.48
N HIS A 91 -12.28 10.96 -41.31
CA HIS A 91 -11.94 12.28 -40.77
C HIS A 91 -10.67 12.26 -39.86
N LYS A 92 -9.95 11.14 -39.79
CA LYS A 92 -8.74 10.96 -38.94
C LYS A 92 -8.99 11.11 -37.44
N VAL A 93 -10.22 10.86 -37.01
CA VAL A 93 -10.65 10.89 -35.60
C VAL A 93 -10.29 9.58 -34.93
N LEU A 94 -9.77 9.62 -33.73
CA LEU A 94 -9.52 8.42 -32.91
C LEU A 94 -10.84 7.68 -32.65
N THR A 95 -10.80 6.35 -32.65
CA THR A 95 -12.01 5.54 -32.50
C THR A 95 -11.96 4.66 -31.27
N MET A 96 -13.07 4.57 -30.53
CA MET A 96 -13.28 3.70 -29.39
C MET A 96 -14.65 3.02 -29.51
N ALA A 97 -14.71 1.74 -29.15
CA ALA A 97 -15.99 1.03 -29.06
C ALA A 97 -16.26 0.58 -27.61
N ALA A 98 -17.53 0.47 -27.27
CA ALA A 98 -17.99 -0.06 -25.98
C ALA A 98 -17.61 -1.51 -25.78
N ARG A 99 -17.70 -2.31 -26.82
CA ARG A 99 -17.22 -3.69 -26.92
C ARG A 99 -15.98 -3.72 -27.81
N LYS A 100 -15.17 -4.78 -27.68
CA LYS A 100 -13.98 -4.94 -28.52
C LYS A 100 -14.39 -5.13 -29.98
N GLU A 101 -14.26 -4.07 -30.77
CA GLU A 101 -14.49 -4.09 -32.20
C GLU A 101 -13.18 -4.21 -32.98
N GLN A 102 -13.21 -4.93 -34.11
CA GLN A 102 -12.08 -4.95 -35.02
C GLN A 102 -11.87 -3.55 -35.63
N GLY A 103 -10.62 -3.10 -35.58
CA GLY A 103 -10.26 -1.85 -36.20
C GLY A 103 -10.42 -0.58 -35.35
N GLN A 104 -10.84 -0.67 -34.10
CA GLN A 104 -10.79 0.50 -33.21
C GLN A 104 -9.35 0.89 -32.86
N ASP A 105 -9.08 2.19 -32.76
CA ASP A 105 -7.73 2.71 -32.51
C ASP A 105 -7.38 2.66 -31.02
N THR A 106 -8.35 2.96 -30.18
CA THR A 106 -8.14 3.06 -28.73
C THR A 106 -8.96 2.04 -27.94
N LEU A 107 -8.50 1.70 -26.75
CA LEU A 107 -9.21 0.90 -25.74
C LEU A 107 -9.37 1.72 -24.48
N SER A 108 -10.52 1.58 -23.84
CA SER A 108 -10.69 2.11 -22.50
C SER A 108 -9.81 1.37 -21.52
N LEU A 109 -8.94 2.11 -20.85
CA LEU A 109 -8.13 1.59 -19.74
C LEU A 109 -8.90 1.76 -18.42
N THR A 110 -8.70 0.85 -17.49
CA THR A 110 -9.01 1.11 -16.09
C THR A 110 -7.94 2.04 -15.56
N GLN A 111 -8.33 3.18 -15.03
CA GLN A 111 -7.38 4.18 -14.52
C GLN A 111 -7.84 4.74 -13.18
N PHE A 112 -6.89 5.21 -12.39
CA PHE A 112 -7.15 6.12 -11.30
C PHE A 112 -6.17 7.30 -11.37
N ARG A 113 -6.57 8.43 -10.80
CA ARG A 113 -5.79 9.67 -10.77
C ARG A 113 -5.47 10.03 -9.33
N LEU A 114 -4.24 10.42 -9.10
CA LEU A 114 -3.77 11.14 -7.92
C LEU A 114 -3.34 12.53 -8.39
N PRO A 115 -3.20 13.53 -7.51
CA PRO A 115 -2.83 14.88 -7.90
C PRO A 115 -1.59 14.97 -8.80
N GLN A 116 -0.65 14.03 -8.64
CA GLN A 116 0.65 14.06 -9.32
C GLN A 116 0.90 12.81 -10.17
N MET A 117 -0.09 11.92 -10.33
CA MET A 117 0.10 10.64 -11.03
C MET A 117 -1.19 10.12 -11.63
N VAL A 118 -1.09 9.57 -12.82
CA VAL A 118 -2.15 8.75 -13.44
C VAL A 118 -1.62 7.33 -13.56
N LEU A 119 -2.37 6.37 -13.04
CA LEU A 119 -2.11 4.95 -13.27
C LEU A 119 -3.22 4.37 -14.13
N ALA A 120 -2.82 3.71 -15.22
CA ALA A 120 -3.76 3.08 -16.13
C ALA A 120 -3.32 1.66 -16.45
N SER A 121 -4.25 0.73 -16.50
CA SER A 121 -3.99 -0.68 -16.76
C SER A 121 -5.02 -1.28 -17.70
N SER A 122 -4.58 -2.26 -18.51
CA SER A 122 -5.44 -3.02 -19.40
C SER A 122 -5.03 -4.49 -19.46
N THR A 123 -5.98 -5.39 -19.34
CA THR A 123 -5.83 -6.81 -19.69
C THR A 123 -6.24 -7.08 -21.14
N GLN A 124 -6.38 -6.04 -21.95
CA GLN A 124 -6.91 -6.12 -23.33
C GLN A 124 -8.27 -6.85 -23.41
N GLY A 125 -9.07 -6.73 -22.34
CA GLY A 125 -10.38 -7.37 -22.23
C GLY A 125 -10.36 -8.81 -21.70
N ALA A 126 -9.19 -9.41 -21.44
CA ALA A 126 -9.10 -10.79 -20.99
C ALA A 126 -9.58 -10.98 -19.54
N PHE A 127 -9.25 -10.04 -18.65
CA PHE A 127 -9.63 -10.14 -17.24
C PHE A 127 -9.85 -8.76 -16.56
N PRO A 128 -10.94 -8.05 -16.86
CA PRO A 128 -11.19 -6.70 -16.35
C PRO A 128 -11.28 -6.62 -14.80
N ALA A 129 -11.75 -7.69 -14.15
CA ALA A 129 -11.84 -7.73 -12.68
C ALA A 129 -10.46 -7.70 -12.02
N ALA A 130 -9.47 -8.41 -12.57
CA ALA A 130 -8.09 -8.36 -12.08
C ALA A 130 -7.49 -6.96 -12.18
N ASN A 131 -7.75 -6.24 -13.27
CA ASN A 131 -7.31 -4.85 -13.42
C ASN A 131 -7.82 -3.96 -12.30
N ARG A 132 -9.11 -4.06 -11.97
CA ARG A 132 -9.70 -3.24 -10.89
C ARG A 132 -9.08 -3.57 -9.55
N TYR A 133 -8.92 -4.86 -9.25
CA TYR A 133 -8.32 -5.32 -8.00
C TYR A 133 -6.88 -4.79 -7.84
N LEU A 134 -6.03 -4.99 -8.84
CA LEU A 134 -4.64 -4.52 -8.81
C LEU A 134 -4.55 -3.00 -8.69
N LEU A 135 -5.39 -2.26 -9.43
CA LEU A 135 -5.36 -0.80 -9.38
C LEU A 135 -5.87 -0.25 -8.04
N GLN A 136 -6.85 -0.89 -7.39
CA GLN A 136 -7.32 -0.48 -6.05
C GLN A 136 -6.24 -0.66 -5.00
N ASP A 137 -5.49 -1.77 -5.04
CA ASP A 137 -4.38 -2.02 -4.13
C ASP A 137 -3.26 -0.98 -4.34
N TRP A 138 -2.85 -0.74 -5.58
CA TRP A 138 -1.87 0.29 -5.91
C TRP A 138 -2.35 1.70 -5.55
N GLN A 139 -3.62 2.01 -5.77
CA GLN A 139 -4.20 3.31 -5.42
C GLN A 139 -4.05 3.58 -3.93
N ARG A 140 -4.39 2.60 -3.09
CA ARG A 140 -4.26 2.71 -1.64
C ARG A 140 -2.82 2.99 -1.23
N ARG A 141 -1.88 2.18 -1.73
CA ARG A 141 -0.44 2.34 -1.43
C ARG A 141 0.09 3.69 -1.90
N LEU A 142 -0.20 4.09 -3.11
CA LEU A 142 0.27 5.35 -3.68
C LEU A 142 -0.36 6.58 -3.02
N SER A 143 -1.63 6.49 -2.59
CA SER A 143 -2.27 7.57 -1.84
C SER A 143 -1.58 7.80 -0.50
N ILE A 144 -1.20 6.72 0.21
CA ILE A 144 -0.44 6.83 1.47
C ILE A 144 0.96 7.39 1.21
N LEU A 145 1.66 6.89 0.19
CA LEU A 145 2.98 7.42 -0.20
C LEU A 145 2.93 8.90 -0.56
N GLY A 146 1.91 9.34 -1.31
CA GLY A 146 1.69 10.74 -1.67
C GLY A 146 1.49 11.60 -0.43
N MET A 147 0.62 11.18 0.50
CA MET A 147 0.36 11.88 1.74
C MET A 147 1.62 12.00 2.62
N ILE A 148 2.42 10.93 2.75
CA ILE A 148 3.68 10.96 3.50
C ILE A 148 4.66 11.90 2.81
N ARG A 149 4.78 11.80 1.47
CA ARG A 149 5.66 12.63 0.64
C ARG A 149 5.40 14.13 0.82
N GLU A 150 4.14 14.55 0.87
CA GLU A 150 3.74 15.94 1.08
C GLU A 150 4.13 16.50 2.46
N LYS A 151 4.27 15.61 3.46
CA LYS A 151 4.67 15.97 4.82
C LYS A 151 6.18 15.96 5.03
N LEU A 152 6.95 15.25 4.19
CA LEU A 152 8.40 15.20 4.28
C LEU A 152 9.02 16.54 3.85
N SER A 153 9.86 17.09 4.70
CA SER A 153 10.70 18.26 4.42
C SER A 153 11.96 17.84 3.67
N ASP A 154 12.58 16.72 4.06
CA ASP A 154 13.76 16.17 3.39
C ASP A 154 13.37 15.25 2.23
N HIS A 155 13.44 15.80 1.03
CA HIS A 155 13.14 15.07 -0.20
C HIS A 155 14.10 13.91 -0.51
N SER A 156 15.28 13.84 0.11
CA SER A 156 16.21 12.73 -0.05
C SER A 156 15.64 11.41 0.52
N LEU A 157 14.73 11.50 1.49
CA LEU A 157 14.05 10.37 2.10
C LEU A 157 12.96 9.74 1.21
N CYS A 158 12.52 10.44 0.14
CA CYS A 158 11.44 9.94 -0.73
C CYS A 158 11.76 8.58 -1.36
N LYS A 159 13.04 8.34 -1.72
CA LYS A 159 13.45 7.06 -2.28
C LYS A 159 13.29 5.93 -1.26
N ALA A 160 13.59 6.19 0.00
CA ALA A 160 13.45 5.21 1.07
C ALA A 160 11.99 4.81 1.34
N LEU A 161 11.02 5.68 1.03
CA LEU A 161 9.60 5.34 1.16
C LEU A 161 9.17 4.19 0.22
N LEU A 162 9.87 4.01 -0.91
CA LEU A 162 9.56 2.93 -1.87
C LEU A 162 9.94 1.55 -1.32
N ASP A 163 10.87 1.49 -0.38
CA ASP A 163 11.34 0.25 0.26
C ASP A 163 10.48 -0.14 1.47
N LEU A 164 9.49 0.68 1.86
CA LEU A 164 8.59 0.39 2.97
C LEU A 164 7.66 -0.79 2.65
N THR A 165 7.47 -1.66 3.63
CA THR A 165 6.39 -2.66 3.57
C THR A 165 5.02 -2.00 3.69
N GLU A 166 3.97 -2.72 3.33
CA GLU A 166 2.60 -2.24 3.50
C GLU A 166 2.28 -1.92 4.97
N GLU A 167 2.70 -2.77 5.89
CA GLU A 167 2.55 -2.57 7.34
C GLU A 167 3.24 -1.30 7.82
N GLN A 168 4.46 -1.03 7.33
CA GLN A 168 5.19 0.20 7.66
C GLN A 168 4.51 1.46 7.10
N LEU A 169 3.94 1.37 5.90
CA LEU A 169 3.17 2.47 5.31
C LEU A 169 1.90 2.77 6.13
N PHE A 170 1.14 1.73 6.52
CA PHE A 170 -0.04 1.90 7.36
C PHE A 170 0.30 2.44 8.75
N PHE A 171 1.40 1.97 9.33
CA PHE A 171 1.90 2.53 10.59
C PHE A 171 2.20 4.02 10.45
N LEU A 172 2.94 4.45 9.41
CA LEU A 172 3.23 5.88 9.20
C LEU A 172 1.96 6.70 8.97
N GLN A 173 0.98 6.16 8.23
CA GLN A 173 -0.31 6.81 8.05
C GLN A 173 -1.05 7.00 9.39
N GLU A 174 -1.03 5.99 10.26
CA GLU A 174 -1.62 6.05 11.59
C GLU A 174 -0.84 7.03 12.48
N ALA A 175 0.49 6.96 12.46
CA ALA A 175 1.37 7.82 13.24
C ALA A 175 1.23 9.31 12.88
N LEU A 176 1.04 9.62 11.60
CA LEU A 176 0.76 11.00 11.16
C LEU A 176 -0.59 11.55 11.65
N LYS A 177 -1.56 10.68 11.95
CA LYS A 177 -2.86 11.08 12.49
C LYS A 177 -2.82 11.26 14.01
N GLN A 178 -2.05 10.42 14.69
CA GLN A 178 -1.96 10.40 16.15
C GLN A 178 -0.82 11.26 16.69
N GLU A 179 0.13 11.65 15.82
CA GLU A 179 1.35 12.41 16.13
C GLU A 179 2.27 11.69 17.14
N GLN A 180 1.87 10.52 17.60
CA GLN A 180 2.55 9.70 18.61
C GLN A 180 2.68 8.26 18.17
N ALA A 181 3.83 7.64 18.45
CA ALA A 181 4.11 6.26 18.06
C ALA A 181 4.89 5.48 19.11
N ILE A 182 4.67 4.16 19.14
CA ILE A 182 5.48 3.19 19.88
C ILE A 182 6.08 2.22 18.87
N VAL A 183 7.40 2.06 18.89
CA VAL A 183 8.12 1.15 18.02
C VAL A 183 8.90 0.12 18.84
N TYR A 184 8.49 -1.14 18.78
CA TYR A 184 9.21 -2.24 19.42
C TYR A 184 10.35 -2.70 18.52
N LEU A 185 11.59 -2.56 19.02
CA LEU A 185 12.82 -2.98 18.34
C LEU A 185 13.19 -4.40 18.76
N LEU A 186 13.31 -5.29 17.80
CA LEU A 186 13.68 -6.69 17.99
C LEU A 186 14.85 -7.06 17.09
N HIS A 187 15.55 -8.14 17.43
CA HIS A 187 16.62 -8.65 16.57
C HIS A 187 16.11 -9.00 15.16
N GLY A 188 14.95 -9.65 15.08
CA GLY A 188 14.28 -10.00 13.83
C GLY A 188 14.39 -11.48 13.46
N ASN A 189 13.39 -11.94 12.71
CA ASN A 189 13.28 -13.30 12.19
C ASN A 189 12.35 -13.30 10.96
N ALA A 190 12.63 -14.20 9.99
CA ALA A 190 11.87 -14.33 8.76
C ALA A 190 10.73 -15.36 8.81
N SER A 191 10.47 -16.00 9.97
CA SER A 191 9.42 -17.00 10.06
C SER A 191 8.03 -16.38 10.13
N LEU A 192 7.05 -17.02 9.47
CA LEU A 192 5.63 -16.61 9.56
C LEU A 192 5.13 -16.61 11.01
N LYS A 193 5.65 -17.54 11.84
CA LYS A 193 5.29 -17.59 13.25
C LYS A 193 5.81 -16.37 14.00
N ALA A 194 7.06 -15.95 13.74
CA ALA A 194 7.62 -14.74 14.32
C ALA A 194 6.84 -13.48 13.93
N HIS A 195 6.37 -13.39 12.69
CA HIS A 195 5.48 -12.29 12.27
C HIS A 195 4.17 -12.28 13.06
N ARG A 196 3.51 -13.43 13.22
CA ARG A 196 2.28 -13.53 14.04
C ARG A 196 2.52 -13.15 15.51
N GLN A 197 3.68 -13.49 16.07
CA GLN A 197 4.06 -13.08 17.42
C GLN A 197 4.19 -11.55 17.52
N CYS A 198 4.79 -10.91 16.52
CA CYS A 198 4.85 -9.45 16.45
C CYS A 198 3.46 -8.82 16.28
N GLU A 199 2.61 -9.38 15.44
CA GLU A 199 1.20 -8.95 15.27
C GLU A 199 0.43 -9.01 16.59
N ASN A 200 0.60 -10.09 17.37
CA ASN A 200 -0.02 -10.23 18.69
C ASN A 200 0.47 -9.16 19.67
N LEU A 201 1.78 -8.91 19.72
CA LEU A 201 2.35 -7.84 20.54
C LEU A 201 1.78 -6.46 20.15
N VAL A 202 1.77 -6.15 18.84
CA VAL A 202 1.23 -4.88 18.32
C VAL A 202 -0.24 -4.75 18.66
N ARG A 203 -1.05 -5.80 18.51
CA ARG A 203 -2.48 -5.79 18.85
C ARG A 203 -2.70 -5.49 20.33
N SER A 204 -2.05 -6.24 21.24
CA SER A 204 -2.17 -6.01 22.67
C SER A 204 -1.69 -4.61 23.09
N ALA A 205 -0.63 -4.11 22.46
CA ALA A 205 -0.16 -2.76 22.72
C ALA A 205 -1.14 -1.69 22.24
N LYS A 206 -1.79 -1.86 21.09
CA LYS A 206 -2.82 -0.94 20.58
C LYS A 206 -4.07 -0.92 21.47
N GLU A 207 -4.45 -2.04 22.05
CA GLU A 207 -5.57 -2.10 23.01
C GLU A 207 -5.31 -1.23 24.25
N LYS A 208 -4.08 -1.24 24.75
CA LYS A 208 -3.68 -0.43 25.92
C LYS A 208 -3.37 1.02 25.56
N TRP A 209 -2.66 1.22 24.45
CA TRP A 209 -2.13 2.51 24.00
C TRP A 209 -2.86 3.00 22.73
N ASN A 210 -4.18 3.12 22.82
CA ASN A 210 -5.07 3.40 21.67
C ASN A 210 -4.86 4.77 21.01
N HIS A 211 -4.10 5.67 21.65
CA HIS A 211 -3.71 6.97 21.11
C HIS A 211 -2.34 6.98 20.42
N TYR A 212 -1.71 5.80 20.32
CA TYR A 212 -0.41 5.65 19.69
C TYR A 212 -0.52 4.77 18.45
N ALA A 213 0.19 5.15 17.40
CA ALA A 213 0.50 4.19 16.35
C ALA A 213 1.54 3.18 16.88
N VAL A 214 1.32 1.90 16.67
CA VAL A 214 2.21 0.85 17.21
C VAL A 214 2.71 -0.05 16.09
N THR A 215 4.02 -0.32 16.09
CA THR A 215 4.64 -1.28 15.17
C THR A 215 5.83 -1.99 15.80
N THR A 216 6.35 -3.00 15.08
CA THR A 216 7.63 -3.65 15.37
C THR A 216 8.65 -3.30 14.29
N PHE A 217 9.93 -3.27 14.65
CA PHE A 217 11.03 -3.05 13.71
C PHE A 217 12.18 -4.02 13.99
N PHE A 218 12.72 -4.63 12.93
CA PHE A 218 13.77 -5.61 13.03
C PHE A 218 15.15 -4.99 12.78
N LEU A 219 16.09 -5.21 13.69
CA LEU A 219 17.44 -4.63 13.62
C LEU A 219 18.43 -5.44 12.77
N ALA A 220 18.22 -6.75 12.60
CA ALA A 220 19.13 -7.58 11.83
C ALA A 220 19.00 -7.32 10.33
N ARG A 221 20.13 -7.04 9.67
CA ARG A 221 20.17 -6.63 8.25
C ARG A 221 19.40 -7.53 7.28
N LYS A 222 19.46 -8.84 7.45
CA LYS A 222 18.78 -9.81 6.56
C LYS A 222 17.25 -9.86 6.70
N TYR A 223 16.70 -9.16 7.67
CA TYR A 223 15.25 -9.17 7.96
C TYR A 223 14.62 -7.79 7.85
N LYS A 224 15.36 -6.80 7.37
CA LYS A 224 14.88 -5.44 7.22
C LYS A 224 15.00 -4.95 5.78
N ASN A 225 14.01 -4.20 5.35
CA ASN A 225 14.04 -3.49 4.07
C ASN A 225 14.77 -2.15 4.21
N MET A 226 14.83 -1.60 5.42
CA MET A 226 15.37 -0.29 5.75
C MET A 226 16.24 -0.38 7.01
N ASP A 227 17.27 0.45 7.13
CA ASP A 227 18.04 0.56 8.37
C ASP A 227 17.37 1.47 9.39
N LEU A 228 17.78 1.34 10.66
CA LEU A 228 17.19 2.11 11.76
C LEU A 228 17.47 3.60 11.62
N GLU A 229 18.62 3.97 11.08
CA GLU A 229 19.01 5.36 10.82
C GLU A 229 18.01 6.04 9.89
N THR A 230 17.73 5.42 8.74
CA THR A 230 16.74 5.93 7.77
C THR A 230 15.33 5.98 8.36
N TRP A 231 14.94 4.95 9.14
CA TRP A 231 13.64 4.93 9.82
C TRP A 231 13.49 6.08 10.81
N CYS A 232 14.51 6.33 11.64
CA CYS A 232 14.54 7.45 12.57
C CYS A 232 14.51 8.81 11.82
N ALA A 233 15.23 8.91 10.70
CA ALA A 233 15.22 10.13 9.89
C ALA A 233 13.79 10.44 9.38
N ILE A 234 13.08 9.44 8.86
CA ILE A 234 11.69 9.61 8.41
C ILE A 234 10.77 10.04 9.56
N LEU A 235 10.80 9.34 10.70
CA LEU A 235 9.96 9.67 11.85
C LEU A 235 10.24 11.08 12.39
N LYS A 236 11.51 11.48 12.42
CA LYS A 236 11.92 12.82 12.86
C LYS A 236 11.47 13.90 11.88
N ASP A 237 11.67 13.70 10.58
CA ASP A 237 11.27 14.67 9.56
C ASP A 237 9.74 14.84 9.49
N LEU A 238 8.99 13.78 9.75
CA LEU A 238 7.53 13.80 9.89
C LEU A 238 7.05 14.37 11.24
N ASN A 239 7.95 14.74 12.13
CA ASN A 239 7.66 15.26 13.48
C ASN A 239 6.78 14.33 14.32
N ILE A 240 6.99 13.00 14.20
CA ILE A 240 6.25 11.99 14.96
C ILE A 240 6.97 11.75 16.29
N GLN A 241 6.31 12.05 17.40
CA GLN A 241 6.82 11.74 18.74
C GLN A 241 6.85 10.22 18.91
N THR A 242 8.04 9.64 18.94
CA THR A 242 8.20 8.18 18.92
C THR A 242 8.90 7.67 20.16
N HIS A 243 8.24 6.74 20.85
CA HIS A 243 8.81 5.97 21.95
C HIS A 243 9.32 4.64 21.42
N PHE A 244 10.62 4.39 21.56
CA PHE A 244 11.25 3.13 21.14
C PHE A 244 11.38 2.18 22.32
N VAL A 245 10.95 0.94 22.16
CA VAL A 245 11.06 -0.12 23.16
C VAL A 245 11.97 -1.23 22.63
N LEU A 246 13.13 -1.40 23.25
CA LEU A 246 14.12 -2.39 22.87
C LEU A 246 13.86 -3.70 23.64
N LEU A 247 13.44 -4.75 22.92
CA LEU A 247 13.11 -6.06 23.50
C LEU A 247 14.26 -7.06 23.30
N PHE A 248 14.98 -7.34 24.36
CA PHE A 248 16.14 -8.23 24.34
C PHE A 248 16.22 -9.07 25.62
N TRP A 249 17.09 -10.11 25.63
CA TRP A 249 17.41 -10.88 26.84
C TRP A 249 18.33 -10.12 27.77
N GLN A 250 19.28 -9.41 27.20
CA GLN A 250 20.34 -8.69 27.92
C GLN A 250 20.93 -7.59 27.06
N ARG A 251 21.65 -6.69 27.68
CA ARG A 251 22.40 -5.64 26.96
C ARG A 251 23.51 -6.28 26.12
N GLY A 252 23.62 -5.87 24.86
CA GLY A 252 24.60 -6.38 23.90
C GLY A 252 24.82 -5.40 22.76
N SER A 253 25.61 -5.81 21.76
CA SER A 253 25.99 -4.95 20.62
C SER A 253 24.80 -4.35 19.86
N TYR A 254 23.71 -5.10 19.70
CA TYR A 254 22.50 -4.62 19.03
C TYR A 254 21.79 -3.53 19.84
N VAL A 255 21.68 -3.70 21.17
CA VAL A 255 21.08 -2.70 22.06
C VAL A 255 21.91 -1.43 22.03
N ASN A 256 23.23 -1.54 22.25
CA ASN A 256 24.12 -0.39 22.26
C ASN A 256 24.11 0.38 20.92
N ARG A 257 24.11 -0.35 19.80
CA ARG A 257 24.01 0.26 18.47
C ARG A 257 22.68 0.99 18.28
N ALA A 258 21.57 0.36 18.64
CA ALA A 258 20.25 0.98 18.52
C ALA A 258 20.16 2.25 19.39
N GLU A 259 20.60 2.19 20.67
CA GLU A 259 20.62 3.36 21.55
C GLU A 259 21.47 4.51 20.98
N ASN A 260 22.61 4.21 20.35
CA ASN A 260 23.44 5.24 19.71
C ASN A 260 22.71 5.89 18.55
N VAL A 261 22.04 5.12 17.71
CA VAL A 261 21.22 5.64 16.61
C VAL A 261 20.08 6.51 17.16
N LEU A 262 19.31 6.01 18.12
CA LEU A 262 18.21 6.76 18.72
C LEU A 262 18.70 8.11 19.29
N LYS A 263 19.81 8.13 20.01
CA LYS A 263 20.41 9.34 20.55
C LYS A 263 20.81 10.33 19.45
N SER A 264 21.36 9.88 18.32
CA SER A 264 21.77 10.76 17.23
C SER A 264 20.59 11.50 16.58
N TYR A 265 19.38 10.92 16.68
CA TYR A 265 18.13 11.53 16.22
C TYR A 265 17.32 12.22 17.34
N SER A 266 17.85 12.26 18.56
CA SER A 266 17.18 12.81 19.75
C SER A 266 15.94 12.02 20.19
N PHE A 267 15.86 10.73 19.83
CA PHE A 267 14.85 9.83 20.34
C PHE A 267 15.29 9.17 21.65
N GLN A 268 14.31 8.88 22.50
CA GLN A 268 14.52 8.07 23.70
C GLN A 268 14.15 6.61 23.43
N GLY A 269 14.90 5.69 24.06
CA GLY A 269 14.65 4.26 23.99
C GLY A 269 14.55 3.66 25.38
N GLN A 270 13.48 2.93 25.63
CA GLN A 270 13.32 2.11 26.84
C GLN A 270 13.81 0.69 26.56
N CYS A 271 14.67 0.15 27.41
CA CYS A 271 15.08 -1.26 27.33
C CYS A 271 14.18 -2.11 28.25
N ILE A 272 13.51 -3.09 27.68
CA ILE A 272 12.80 -4.13 28.44
C ILE A 272 13.55 -5.44 28.22
N PHE A 273 14.14 -5.97 29.31
CA PHE A 273 14.84 -7.26 29.27
C PHE A 273 13.90 -8.37 29.71
N ILE A 274 13.65 -9.32 28.79
CA ILE A 274 12.83 -10.48 29.09
C ILE A 274 13.60 -11.40 30.03
N GLN A 275 13.01 -11.72 31.19
CA GLN A 275 13.65 -12.56 32.19
C GLN A 275 13.39 -14.04 31.86
N PRO A 276 14.46 -14.84 31.59
CA PRO A 276 14.31 -16.23 31.20
C PRO A 276 13.59 -17.09 32.24
N ASP A 277 13.83 -16.83 33.53
CA ASP A 277 13.25 -17.60 34.64
C ASP A 277 11.70 -17.52 34.67
N THR A 278 11.11 -16.52 34.03
CA THR A 278 9.65 -16.42 33.93
C THR A 278 9.05 -17.37 32.87
N LEU A 279 9.89 -18.00 32.05
CA LEU A 279 9.49 -18.87 30.93
C LEU A 279 9.67 -20.36 31.22
N VAL A 280 10.42 -20.70 32.25
CA VAL A 280 10.80 -22.07 32.63
C VAL A 280 10.33 -22.36 34.05
N GLN A 281 10.16 -23.66 34.35
CA GLN A 281 9.83 -24.09 35.72
C GLN A 281 11.09 -24.01 36.61
N GLU A 282 10.90 -23.89 37.90
CA GLU A 282 11.99 -23.91 38.89
C GLU A 282 12.95 -25.09 38.63
N ASN A 283 14.27 -24.82 38.67
CA ASN A 283 15.34 -25.75 38.43
C ASN A 283 15.48 -26.34 37.02
N GLN A 284 14.76 -25.85 36.01
CA GLN A 284 14.98 -26.22 34.61
C GLN A 284 16.19 -25.48 34.02
N LYS A 285 17.13 -26.25 33.45
CA LYS A 285 18.27 -25.66 32.73
C LYS A 285 17.79 -25.08 31.40
N TYR A 286 18.27 -23.89 31.06
CA TYR A 286 17.99 -23.24 29.78
C TYR A 286 19.21 -22.60 29.15
N ILE A 287 19.16 -22.36 27.86
CA ILE A 287 20.12 -21.53 27.14
C ILE A 287 19.42 -20.43 26.36
N LEU A 288 20.03 -19.27 26.31
CA LEU A 288 19.57 -18.16 25.49
C LEU A 288 20.13 -18.29 24.09
N HIS A 289 19.35 -17.90 23.12
CA HIS A 289 19.71 -17.87 21.68
C HIS A 289 21.08 -17.22 21.37
N THR A 290 21.60 -16.37 22.26
CA THR A 290 22.87 -15.65 22.06
C THR A 290 24.11 -16.45 22.50
N GLN A 291 23.93 -17.62 23.09
CA GLN A 291 25.01 -18.42 23.67
C GLN A 291 25.34 -19.64 22.79
N SER A 292 26.32 -19.49 21.89
CA SER A 292 26.80 -20.58 21.03
C SER A 292 27.79 -21.48 21.77
N LYS A 293 27.34 -22.36 22.66
CA LYS A 293 28.18 -23.39 23.28
C LYS A 293 27.49 -24.74 23.19
N LYS A 294 28.30 -25.84 23.36
CA LYS A 294 27.77 -27.20 23.45
C LYS A 294 26.68 -27.26 24.53
N VAL A 295 25.47 -27.63 24.10
CA VAL A 295 24.27 -27.64 24.93
C VAL A 295 24.09 -29.05 25.52
N GLU A 296 23.82 -29.14 26.82
CA GLU A 296 23.41 -30.38 27.46
C GLU A 296 22.03 -30.81 26.93
N LYS A 297 21.82 -32.15 26.80
CA LYS A 297 20.59 -32.69 26.18
C LYS A 297 19.28 -32.26 26.86
N ASP A 298 19.32 -31.94 28.15
CA ASP A 298 18.13 -31.61 28.94
C ASP A 298 17.85 -30.10 29.06
N CYS A 299 18.54 -29.27 28.29
CA CYS A 299 18.33 -27.83 28.34
C CYS A 299 17.15 -27.38 27.44
N ILE A 300 16.41 -26.36 27.90
CA ILE A 300 15.42 -25.66 27.13
C ILE A 300 16.09 -24.54 26.32
N VAL A 301 15.75 -24.41 25.04
CA VAL A 301 16.22 -23.31 24.18
C VAL A 301 15.21 -22.18 24.22
N LEU A 302 15.65 -21.02 24.70
CA LEU A 302 14.81 -19.83 24.78
C LEU A 302 15.12 -18.82 23.66
N SER A 303 14.10 -18.26 23.07
CA SER A 303 14.17 -17.19 22.08
C SER A 303 13.08 -16.14 22.33
N ILE A 304 13.27 -14.90 21.89
CA ILE A 304 12.21 -13.88 21.95
C ILE A 304 11.13 -14.19 20.92
N LEU A 305 11.56 -14.46 19.69
CA LEU A 305 10.70 -14.88 18.59
C LEU A 305 10.96 -16.33 18.20
N ASP A 306 9.98 -17.00 17.62
CA ASP A 306 10.19 -18.33 17.05
C ASP A 306 11.27 -18.33 15.99
N SER A 307 12.25 -19.22 16.12
CA SER A 307 13.42 -19.26 15.25
C SER A 307 13.61 -20.64 14.59
N PRO A 308 13.25 -20.79 13.30
CA PRO A 308 13.50 -22.02 12.55
C PRO A 308 14.98 -22.40 12.52
N TYR A 309 15.87 -21.42 12.49
CA TYR A 309 17.32 -21.65 12.56
C TYR A 309 17.72 -22.34 13.87
N MET A 310 17.21 -21.87 15.00
CA MET A 310 17.49 -22.47 16.31
C MET A 310 16.88 -23.84 16.45
N ARG A 311 15.66 -24.07 15.92
CA ARG A 311 15.05 -25.41 15.89
C ARG A 311 15.87 -26.39 15.06
N LYS A 312 16.47 -25.93 13.96
CA LYS A 312 17.39 -26.76 13.15
C LYS A 312 18.73 -27.02 13.84
N LEU A 313 19.23 -26.07 14.61
CA LEU A 313 20.51 -26.19 15.34
C LEU A 313 20.38 -27.11 16.56
N TYR A 314 19.20 -27.15 17.20
CA TYR A 314 18.90 -27.91 18.41
C TYR A 314 17.61 -28.75 18.20
N PRO A 315 17.63 -29.75 17.30
CA PRO A 315 16.41 -30.45 16.91
C PRO A 315 15.77 -31.27 18.05
N ASP A 316 16.61 -31.77 18.98
CA ASP A 316 16.18 -32.63 20.07
C ASP A 316 15.84 -31.86 21.36
N HIS A 317 15.88 -30.52 21.33
CA HIS A 317 15.64 -29.71 22.51
C HIS A 317 14.23 -29.11 22.50
N ARG A 318 13.65 -28.95 23.69
CA ARG A 318 12.45 -28.17 23.89
C ARG A 318 12.74 -26.70 23.57
N PHE A 319 11.89 -26.07 22.78
CA PHE A 319 12.04 -24.70 22.34
C PHE A 319 10.85 -23.85 22.87
N ILE A 320 11.17 -22.71 23.49
CA ILE A 320 10.18 -21.75 23.98
C ILE A 320 10.50 -20.37 23.38
N ALA A 321 9.53 -19.75 22.73
CA ALA A 321 9.61 -18.35 22.31
C ALA A 321 8.82 -17.47 23.30
N ALA A 322 9.44 -16.40 23.77
CA ALA A 322 8.83 -15.54 24.78
C ALA A 322 7.52 -14.91 24.30
N LEU A 323 7.47 -14.47 23.05
CA LEU A 323 6.27 -13.89 22.46
C LEU A 323 5.20 -14.92 22.02
N ASP A 324 5.37 -16.20 22.34
CA ASP A 324 4.29 -17.20 22.31
C ASP A 324 3.48 -17.23 23.63
N GLN A 325 3.92 -16.49 24.64
CA GLN A 325 3.31 -16.48 25.98
C GLN A 325 2.52 -15.19 26.17
N ASP A 326 1.20 -15.28 26.24
CA ASP A 326 0.32 -14.09 26.43
C ASP A 326 0.72 -13.28 27.67
N LYS A 327 1.04 -13.95 28.79
CA LYS A 327 1.53 -13.28 29.99
C LYS A 327 2.80 -12.44 29.79
N GLN A 328 3.70 -12.87 28.88
CA GLN A 328 4.88 -12.08 28.56
C GLN A 328 4.54 -10.88 27.69
N ILE A 329 3.61 -11.03 26.75
CA ILE A 329 3.11 -9.91 25.94
C ILE A 329 2.43 -8.88 26.87
N GLU A 330 1.52 -9.30 27.74
CA GLU A 330 0.87 -8.44 28.71
C GLU A 330 1.88 -7.70 29.59
N ARG A 331 2.89 -8.40 30.08
CA ARG A 331 3.96 -7.81 30.87
C ARG A 331 4.74 -6.76 30.09
N ILE A 332 5.20 -7.07 28.88
CA ILE A 332 5.93 -6.13 28.01
C ILE A 332 5.09 -4.87 27.77
N VAL A 333 3.82 -5.04 27.43
CA VAL A 333 2.90 -3.93 27.19
C VAL A 333 2.67 -3.13 28.49
N HIS A 334 2.62 -3.80 29.65
CA HIS A 334 2.46 -3.12 30.93
C HIS A 334 3.73 -2.33 31.33
N GLU A 335 4.92 -2.87 31.08
CA GLU A 335 6.19 -2.22 31.37
C GLU A 335 6.55 -1.12 30.35
N THR A 336 5.86 -1.06 29.22
CA THR A 336 6.02 0.05 28.26
C THR A 336 5.44 1.34 28.85
N HIS A 337 6.28 2.36 29.02
CA HIS A 337 5.89 3.66 29.55
C HIS A 337 6.29 4.75 28.56
N PRO A 338 5.44 5.08 27.58
CA PRO A 338 5.69 6.20 26.69
C PRO A 338 5.63 7.49 27.50
N ALA A 339 6.81 8.03 27.77
CA ALA A 339 6.97 9.35 28.39
C ALA A 339 7.37 10.36 27.33
N PHE A 340 6.55 11.37 27.15
CA PHE A 340 6.82 12.54 26.30
C PHE A 340 6.75 13.81 27.14
#